data_c2e660c9f38a4490c34d324624acad76
#
_entry.id   c2e660c9f38a4490c34d324624acad76
#
_cell.length_a   1.000
_cell.length_b   1.000
_cell.length_c   1.000
_cell.angle_alpha   90.00
_cell.angle_beta   90.00
_cell.angle_gamma   90.00
#
_symmetry.space_group_name_H-M   'P 1'
#
loop_
_entity.id
_entity.type
_entity.pdbx_description
1 polymer ?
#
loop_
_entity_poly.entity_id
_entity_poly.type
_entity_poly.pdbx_seq_one_letter_code
_entity_poly.pdbx_strand_id
1 'polypeptide(L)'
;MFKKLTVVVDRGMSGEVMDIALKAGVRGGTILHGRGAGADIATKLFGMDIEPEKELVLILLPDALVDKVVDALTEQLKLSESGMGILFVEPVIETRGLIETIDR
;
A
#
# COMPACT_ATOMS: atom_id res chain seq x y z
N MET A 1 -19.73 -3.75 -0.99
CA MET A 1 -18.77 -4.13 0.05
C MET A 1 -17.47 -3.42 -0.15
N PHE A 2 -16.73 -3.29 0.90
CA PHE A 2 -15.41 -2.65 0.84
C PHE A 2 -14.31 -3.63 1.16
N LYS A 3 -13.15 -3.34 0.64
CA LYS A 3 -11.94 -4.08 0.95
C LYS A 3 -10.90 -3.12 1.52
N LYS A 4 -9.94 -3.65 2.23
CA LYS A 4 -8.80 -2.87 2.70
C LYS A 4 -7.58 -3.30 1.89
N LEU A 5 -6.97 -2.34 1.23
CA LEU A 5 -5.73 -2.55 0.50
C LEU A 5 -4.61 -1.97 1.33
N THR A 6 -3.60 -2.75 1.58
CA THR A 6 -2.39 -2.30 2.26
C THR A 6 -1.23 -2.40 1.29
N VAL A 7 -0.49 -1.31 1.15
CA VAL A 7 0.69 -1.28 0.30
C VAL A 7 1.88 -0.93 1.17
N VAL A 8 2.92 -1.76 1.15
CA VAL A 8 4.11 -1.52 1.94
C VAL A 8 5.25 -1.25 0.97
N VAL A 9 5.82 -0.07 1.06
CA VAL A 9 6.88 0.38 0.15
C VAL A 9 8.00 1.02 0.94
N ASP A 10 9.09 1.31 0.28
CA ASP A 10 10.21 2.00 0.91
C ASP A 10 9.84 3.43 1.24
N ARG A 11 10.54 3.98 2.24
CA ARG A 11 10.35 5.35 2.64
C ARG A 11 10.44 6.28 1.44
N GLY A 12 9.53 7.22 1.36
CA GLY A 12 9.47 8.19 0.28
C GLY A 12 8.58 7.79 -0.88
N MET A 13 8.05 6.56 -0.87
CA MET A 13 7.25 6.08 -2.00
C MET A 13 5.76 6.23 -1.81
N SER A 14 5.31 6.62 -0.61
CA SER A 14 3.87 6.67 -0.36
C SER A 14 3.13 7.67 -1.24
N GLY A 15 3.80 8.78 -1.60
CA GLY A 15 3.20 9.77 -2.50
C GLY A 15 2.91 9.18 -3.87
N GLU A 16 3.83 8.39 -4.39
CA GLU A 16 3.63 7.75 -5.68
C GLU A 16 2.50 6.72 -5.61
N VAL A 17 2.45 5.96 -4.52
CA VAL A 17 1.35 5.00 -4.30
C VAL A 17 0.01 5.72 -4.33
N MET A 18 -0.10 6.83 -3.60
CA MET A 18 -1.35 7.58 -3.56
C MET A 18 -1.72 8.18 -4.89
N ASP A 19 -0.73 8.69 -5.63
CA ASP A 19 -1.01 9.25 -6.95
C ASP A 19 -1.58 8.20 -7.89
N ILE A 20 -1.01 7.02 -7.90
CA ILE A 20 -1.48 5.93 -8.76
C ILE A 20 -2.90 5.53 -8.34
N ALA A 21 -3.12 5.38 -7.03
CA ALA A 21 -4.41 4.93 -6.53
C ALA A 21 -5.51 5.96 -6.81
N LEU A 22 -5.21 7.25 -6.61
CA LEU A 22 -6.19 8.30 -6.86
C LEU A 22 -6.56 8.35 -8.35
N LYS A 23 -5.59 8.19 -9.23
CA LYS A 23 -5.87 8.16 -10.66
C LYS A 23 -6.72 6.96 -11.05
N ALA A 24 -6.64 5.88 -10.28
CA ALA A 24 -7.43 4.69 -10.54
C ALA A 24 -8.83 4.77 -9.92
N GLY A 25 -9.15 5.84 -9.20
CA GLY A 25 -10.50 6.06 -8.68
C GLY A 25 -10.65 6.03 -7.17
N VAL A 26 -9.58 5.79 -6.45
CA VAL A 26 -9.62 5.77 -4.99
C VAL A 26 -9.81 7.20 -4.48
N ARG A 27 -10.45 7.37 -3.34
CA ARG A 27 -10.78 8.69 -2.81
C ARG A 27 -9.77 9.18 -1.77
N GLY A 28 -8.99 8.32 -1.18
CA GLY A 28 -8.01 8.72 -0.20
C GLY A 28 -7.40 7.52 0.49
N GLY A 29 -6.48 7.77 1.39
CA GLY A 29 -5.82 6.72 2.13
C GLY A 29 -5.14 7.27 3.36
N THR A 30 -4.60 6.38 4.17
CA THR A 30 -3.87 6.73 5.37
C THR A 30 -2.45 6.23 5.23
N ILE A 31 -1.49 7.07 5.55
CA ILE A 31 -0.09 6.72 5.44
C ILE A 31 0.49 6.55 6.83
N LEU A 32 1.17 5.43 7.04
CA LEU A 32 1.83 5.12 8.28
C LEU A 32 3.31 4.90 8.02
N HIS A 33 4.13 5.18 9.02
CA HIS A 33 5.55 4.92 8.91
C HIS A 33 5.91 3.73 9.79
N GLY A 34 6.86 2.93 9.33
CA GLY A 34 7.30 1.78 10.08
C GLY A 34 8.70 1.37 9.67
N ARG A 35 9.13 0.23 10.15
CA ARG A 35 10.42 -0.32 9.78
C ARG A 35 10.24 -1.76 9.40
N GLY A 36 10.94 -2.19 8.35
CA GLY A 36 10.88 -3.55 7.91
C GLY A 36 12.01 -4.36 8.52
N ALA A 37 11.75 -5.63 8.71
CA ALA A 37 12.77 -6.56 9.16
C ALA A 37 12.62 -7.82 8.33
N GLY A 38 13.71 -8.45 8.03
CA GLY A 38 13.67 -9.65 7.22
C GLY A 38 14.95 -10.43 7.34
N ALA A 39 15.02 -11.46 6.53
CA ALA A 39 16.18 -12.33 6.52
C ALA A 39 17.26 -11.86 5.56
N ASP A 40 17.11 -10.68 4.98
CA ASP A 40 18.07 -10.16 4.02
C ASP A 40 19.38 -9.86 4.73
N ILE A 41 20.45 -10.42 4.20
CA ILE A 41 21.77 -10.22 4.81
C ILE A 41 22.19 -8.75 4.71
N ALA A 42 21.68 -8.01 3.75
CA ALA A 42 22.01 -6.60 3.61
C ALA A 42 21.45 -5.73 4.74
N THR A 43 20.56 -6.28 5.57
CA THR A 43 20.07 -5.54 6.71
C THR A 43 21.05 -5.53 7.86
N LYS A 44 22.19 -6.23 7.73
CA LYS A 44 23.20 -6.23 8.78
C LYS A 44 24.46 -5.58 8.27
N LEU A 45 24.91 -4.56 8.96
CA LEU A 45 26.11 -3.85 8.57
C LEU A 45 26.93 -3.59 9.83
N PHE A 46 28.19 -3.96 9.80
CA PHE A 46 29.10 -3.78 10.94
C PHE A 46 28.56 -4.40 12.22
N GLY A 47 27.89 -5.53 12.11
CA GLY A 47 27.34 -6.22 13.27
C GLY A 47 26.08 -5.62 13.85
N MET A 48 25.50 -4.62 13.17
CA MET A 48 24.25 -4.03 13.62
C MET A 48 23.13 -4.41 12.69
N ASP A 49 21.94 -4.59 13.26
CA ASP A 49 20.77 -4.84 12.45
C ASP A 49 20.29 -3.51 11.88
N ILE A 50 20.10 -3.48 10.57
CA ILE A 50 19.56 -2.31 9.90
C ILE A 50 18.13 -2.66 9.51
N GLU A 51 17.19 -1.89 10.03
CA GLU A 51 15.80 -2.07 9.72
C GLU A 51 15.37 -0.93 8.82
N PRO A 52 15.26 -1.16 7.52
CA PRO A 52 14.92 -0.09 6.58
C PRO A 52 13.55 0.52 6.92
N GLU A 53 13.47 1.82 6.75
CA GLU A 53 12.20 2.51 6.98
C GLU A 53 11.26 2.23 5.85
N LYS A 54 10.02 1.98 6.21
CA LYS A 54 8.96 1.67 5.26
C LYS A 54 7.80 2.64 5.44
N GLU A 55 6.99 2.73 4.41
CA GLU A 55 5.73 3.45 4.50
C GLU A 55 4.62 2.50 4.13
N LEU A 56 3.55 2.56 4.89
CA LEU A 56 2.37 1.74 4.63
C LEU A 56 1.26 2.67 4.20
N VAL A 57 0.58 2.31 3.12
CA VAL A 57 -0.58 3.06 2.66
C VAL A 57 -1.79 2.15 2.82
N LEU A 58 -2.75 2.61 3.62
CA LEU A 58 -3.99 1.88 3.86
C LEU A 58 -5.10 2.55 3.08
N ILE A 59 -5.79 1.79 2.27
CA ILE A 59 -6.87 2.32 1.44
C ILE A 59 -8.09 1.44 1.61
N LEU A 60 -9.22 2.08 1.92
CA LEU A 60 -10.51 1.39 1.91
C LEU A 60 -11.17 1.73 0.59
N LEU A 61 -11.56 0.71 -0.14
CA LEU A 61 -12.11 0.92 -1.47
C LEU A 61 -13.22 -0.09 -1.76
N PRO A 62 -14.17 0.29 -2.63
CA PRO A 62 -15.23 -0.64 -2.99
C PRO A 62 -14.69 -1.81 -3.81
N ASP A 63 -15.38 -2.95 -3.70
CA ASP A 63 -15.01 -4.14 -4.44
C ASP A 63 -14.77 -3.85 -5.91
N ALA A 64 -15.57 -3.02 -6.49
CA ALA A 64 -15.51 -2.76 -7.93
C ALA A 64 -14.21 -2.11 -8.38
N LEU A 65 -13.49 -1.47 -7.46
CA LEU A 65 -12.25 -0.80 -7.81
C LEU A 65 -11.00 -1.64 -7.53
N VAL A 66 -11.15 -2.75 -6.81
CA VAL A 66 -9.99 -3.49 -6.34
C VAL A 66 -9.07 -3.92 -7.48
N ASP A 67 -9.62 -4.58 -8.49
CA ASP A 67 -8.76 -5.10 -9.56
C ASP A 67 -8.05 -3.99 -10.29
N LYS A 68 -8.74 -2.89 -10.57
CA LYS A 68 -8.15 -1.78 -11.30
C LYS A 68 -7.01 -1.16 -10.51
N VAL A 69 -7.20 -0.95 -9.22
CA VAL A 69 -6.19 -0.32 -8.38
C VAL A 69 -5.01 -1.25 -8.17
N VAL A 70 -5.28 -2.53 -7.89
CA VAL A 70 -4.23 -3.51 -7.67
C VAL A 70 -3.39 -3.67 -8.93
N ASP A 71 -4.03 -3.75 -10.10
CA ASP A 71 -3.29 -3.90 -11.35
C ASP A 71 -2.43 -2.67 -11.63
N ALA A 72 -2.97 -1.47 -11.42
CA ALA A 72 -2.22 -0.25 -11.65
C ALA A 72 -1.01 -0.15 -10.73
N LEU A 73 -1.17 -0.47 -9.45
CA LEU A 73 -0.07 -0.43 -8.50
C LEU A 73 0.97 -1.50 -8.82
N THR A 74 0.52 -2.70 -9.15
CA THR A 74 1.43 -3.79 -9.44
C THR A 74 2.31 -3.45 -10.65
N GLU A 75 1.71 -2.88 -11.67
CA GLU A 75 2.45 -2.55 -12.86
C GLU A 75 3.34 -1.33 -12.69
N GLN A 76 2.80 -0.25 -12.17
CA GLN A 76 3.54 1.00 -12.11
C GLN A 76 4.61 1.03 -11.03
N LEU A 77 4.42 0.28 -9.95
CA LEU A 77 5.43 0.16 -8.91
C LEU A 77 6.35 -1.02 -9.15
N LYS A 78 6.11 -1.79 -10.18
CA LYS A 78 6.92 -2.96 -10.53
C LYS A 78 6.99 -3.95 -9.38
N LEU A 79 5.83 -4.23 -8.78
CA LEU A 79 5.80 -5.10 -7.60
C LEU A 79 6.19 -6.54 -7.89
N SER A 80 6.20 -6.95 -9.14
CA SER A 80 6.68 -8.28 -9.46
C SER A 80 8.20 -8.41 -9.36
N GLU A 81 8.90 -7.29 -9.22
CA GLU A 81 10.36 -7.32 -9.06
C GLU A 81 10.70 -7.40 -7.57
N SER A 82 11.75 -8.13 -7.27
CA SER A 82 12.15 -8.34 -5.89
C SER A 82 12.48 -7.02 -5.18
N GLY A 83 11.99 -6.87 -3.99
CA GLY A 83 12.33 -5.72 -3.16
C GLY A 83 11.60 -4.43 -3.46
N MET A 84 10.65 -4.45 -4.39
CA MET A 84 9.95 -3.22 -4.76
C MET A 84 8.76 -2.91 -3.85
N GLY A 85 8.33 -3.85 -3.06
CA GLY A 85 7.21 -3.64 -2.15
C GLY A 85 6.23 -4.79 -2.21
N ILE A 86 5.23 -4.73 -1.37
CA ILE A 86 4.16 -5.72 -1.36
C ILE A 86 2.83 -5.01 -1.23
N LEU A 87 1.80 -5.66 -1.67
CA LEU A 87 0.45 -5.20 -1.38
C LEU A 87 -0.41 -6.42 -1.08
N PHE A 88 -1.45 -6.21 -0.32
CA PHE A 88 -2.40 -7.28 -0.07
C PHE A 88 -3.76 -6.68 0.20
N VAL A 89 -4.80 -7.48 -0.02
CA VAL A 89 -6.17 -7.03 0.08
C VAL A 89 -6.89 -7.91 1.09
N GLU A 90 -7.65 -7.29 1.97
CA GLU A 90 -8.40 -7.99 2.99
C GLU A 90 -9.87 -7.57 2.94
N PRO A 91 -10.78 -8.45 3.29
CA PRO A 91 -12.19 -8.05 3.37
C PRO A 91 -12.41 -7.16 4.59
N VAL A 92 -13.33 -6.21 4.45
CA VAL A 92 -13.73 -5.35 5.56
C VAL A 92 -15.13 -5.75 5.96
N ILE A 93 -15.27 -6.24 7.17
CA ILE A 93 -16.57 -6.74 7.62
C ILE A 93 -17.53 -5.60 7.88
N GLU A 94 -17.05 -4.49 8.39
CA GLU A 94 -17.92 -3.39 8.75
C GLU A 94 -17.12 -2.10 8.76
N THR A 95 -17.70 -1.00 8.27
CA THR A 95 -17.07 0.32 8.33
C THR A 95 -18.04 1.30 8.94
N ARG A 96 -17.52 2.31 9.60
CA ARG A 96 -18.30 3.43 10.08
C ARG A 96 -17.47 4.68 9.86
N GLY A 97 -18.12 5.76 9.46
CA GLY A 97 -17.44 7.02 9.23
C GLY A 97 -16.82 7.18 7.85
N LEU A 98 -16.97 6.16 7.00
CA LEU A 98 -16.45 6.27 5.66
C LEU A 98 -17.45 7.03 4.80
N ILE A 99 -17.00 8.10 4.17
CA ILE A 99 -17.88 8.88 3.34
C ILE A 99 -17.86 8.33 1.94
N GLU A 100 -18.98 7.81 1.52
CA GLU A 100 -19.10 7.34 0.23
C GLU A 100 -19.60 8.41 -0.56
N THR A 101 -18.92 8.92 -1.34
CA THR A 101 -19.43 9.91 -1.99
C THR A 101 -19.98 9.54 -3.11
N ILE A 102 -20.37 9.51 -3.37
CA ILE A 102 -21.00 9.22 -4.18
C ILE A 102 -21.25 9.94 -5.18
N ASP A 103 -20.85 10.56 -5.50
CA ASP A 103 -21.02 11.16 -6.54
C ASP A 103 -20.75 10.57 -7.29
N ARG A 104 -20.96 10.15 -7.15
CA ARG A 104 -21.20 9.60 -7.62
C ARG A 104 -21.61 9.95 -8.80
#